data_bb5cc67ab320bf5e4b34e5d1f47cb04c
#
_entry.id   bb5cc67ab320bf5e4b34e5d1f47cb04c
#
_cell.length_a   1.000
_cell.length_b   1.000
_cell.length_c   1.000
_cell.angle_alpha   90.00
_cell.angle_beta   90.00
_cell.angle_gamma   90.00
#
_symmetry.space_group_name_H-M   'P 1'
#
loop_
_entity.id
_entity.type
_entity.pdbx_description
1 polymer ?
#
loop_
_entity_poly.entity_id
_entity_poly.type
_entity_poly.pdbx_seq_one_letter_code
_entity_poly.pdbx_strand_id
1 'polypeptide(L)'
;FAFAMGLDPFAAYDDRDQYESIMAKVEDRLIDCKSNVKTYWTGGDQLLALLRTGEVKAAMAWDAGGWKLNAENPDIRFVAPESGALGWIDTFAIPRRSENEEAAYKWINFVMQPEIAARITNASGNFTASKGADEFVKADLRDAYRESFDEAAINNIKWYPPVPPGLETMEGQVLDRVQAAN
;
A
#
# COMPACT_ATOMS: atom_id res chain seq x y z
N PHE A 1 -1.01 11.41 3.99
CA PHE A 1 -0.89 12.77 4.52
C PHE A 1 -1.80 13.00 5.73
N ALA A 2 -3.12 12.71 5.66
CA ALA A 2 -4.04 12.94 6.76
C ALA A 2 -3.52 12.38 8.11
N PHE A 3 -3.16 11.10 8.15
CA PHE A 3 -2.63 10.47 9.36
C PHE A 3 -1.34 11.15 9.88
N ALA A 4 -0.45 11.59 9.00
CA ALA A 4 0.75 12.32 9.38
C ALA A 4 0.46 13.73 9.96
N MET A 5 -0.74 14.26 9.69
CA MET A 5 -1.26 15.50 10.28
C MET A 5 -2.06 15.26 11.57
N GLY A 6 -2.15 14.01 12.04
CA GLY A 6 -2.97 13.64 13.20
C GLY A 6 -4.47 13.60 12.91
N LEU A 7 -4.85 13.55 11.62
CA LEU A 7 -6.26 13.47 11.18
C LEU A 7 -6.57 12.03 10.77
N ASP A 8 -7.77 11.55 11.12
CA ASP A 8 -8.23 10.22 10.71
C ASP A 8 -9.35 10.35 9.66
N PRO A 9 -9.03 10.20 8.36
CA PRO A 9 -10.03 10.25 7.31
C PRO A 9 -10.97 9.03 7.33
N PHE A 10 -10.53 7.88 7.84
CA PHE A 10 -11.34 6.67 7.87
C PHE A 10 -12.46 6.78 8.91
N ALA A 11 -12.20 7.43 10.05
CA ALA A 11 -13.21 7.70 11.05
C ALA A 11 -14.29 8.69 10.55
N ALA A 12 -14.02 9.44 9.49
CA ALA A 12 -14.94 10.42 8.90
C ALA A 12 -15.73 9.87 7.69
N TYR A 13 -15.63 8.59 7.36
CA TYR A 13 -16.29 8.03 6.18
C TYR A 13 -17.81 8.11 6.22
N ASP A 14 -18.40 8.12 7.42
CA ASP A 14 -19.86 8.25 7.61
C ASP A 14 -20.30 9.72 7.80
N ASP A 15 -19.35 10.68 7.83
CA ASP A 15 -19.60 12.12 7.96
C ASP A 15 -18.92 12.87 6.82
N ARG A 16 -19.71 13.14 5.78
CA ARG A 16 -19.21 13.78 4.56
C ARG A 16 -18.62 15.17 4.82
N ASP A 17 -19.22 15.97 5.66
CA ASP A 17 -18.77 17.35 5.94
C ASP A 17 -17.42 17.30 6.69
N GLN A 18 -17.29 16.37 7.64
CA GLN A 18 -16.03 16.15 8.34
C GLN A 18 -14.95 15.66 7.38
N TYR A 19 -15.28 14.73 6.49
CA TYR A 19 -14.34 14.21 5.48
C TYR A 19 -13.87 15.32 4.53
N GLU A 20 -14.79 16.15 4.01
CA GLU A 20 -14.47 17.31 3.17
C GLU A 20 -13.54 18.29 3.89
N SER A 21 -13.80 18.56 5.18
CA SER A 21 -12.93 19.40 6.01
C SER A 21 -11.53 18.81 6.18
N ILE A 22 -11.40 17.49 6.33
CA ILE A 22 -10.10 16.82 6.39
C ILE A 22 -9.38 16.95 5.04
N MET A 23 -10.08 16.67 3.93
CA MET A 23 -9.50 16.73 2.60
C MET A 23 -9.03 18.15 2.22
N ALA A 24 -9.76 19.20 2.62
CA ALA A 24 -9.33 20.57 2.41
C ALA A 24 -8.00 20.87 3.12
N LYS A 25 -7.83 20.43 4.36
CA LYS A 25 -6.56 20.58 5.09
C LYS A 25 -5.41 19.79 4.45
N VAL A 26 -5.73 18.59 3.94
CA VAL A 26 -4.75 17.76 3.22
C VAL A 26 -4.34 18.44 1.90
N GLU A 27 -5.29 19.01 1.17
CA GLU A 27 -5.05 19.78 -0.05
C GLU A 27 -4.08 20.94 0.19
N ASP A 28 -4.40 21.80 1.17
CA ASP A 28 -3.55 22.94 1.55
C ASP A 28 -2.11 22.46 1.88
N ARG A 29 -1.99 21.41 2.68
CA ARG A 29 -0.69 20.86 3.06
C ARG A 29 0.08 20.27 1.90
N LEU A 30 -0.59 19.61 0.96
CA LEU A 30 0.04 19.06 -0.25
C LEU A 30 0.53 20.18 -1.18
N ILE A 31 -0.24 21.27 -1.31
CA ILE A 31 0.16 22.45 -2.08
C ILE A 31 1.40 23.11 -1.46
N ASP A 32 1.42 23.30 -0.15
CA ASP A 32 2.57 23.83 0.58
C ASP A 32 3.85 23.01 0.36
N CYS A 33 3.70 21.69 0.27
CA CYS A 33 4.82 20.77 0.08
C CYS A 33 5.19 20.53 -1.40
N LYS A 34 4.44 21.08 -2.35
CA LYS A 34 4.53 20.73 -3.78
C LYS A 34 5.93 20.96 -4.37
N SER A 35 6.63 22.03 -3.92
CA SER A 35 8.00 22.32 -4.38
C SER A 35 9.01 21.19 -4.08
N ASN A 36 8.69 20.31 -3.14
CA ASN A 36 9.51 19.14 -2.79
C ASN A 36 9.09 17.85 -3.54
N VAL A 37 8.01 17.90 -4.30
CA VAL A 37 7.46 16.75 -5.01
C VAL A 37 8.01 16.70 -6.43
N LYS A 38 8.81 15.68 -6.73
CA LYS A 38 9.35 15.46 -8.09
C LYS A 38 8.25 15.06 -9.05
N THR A 39 7.39 14.13 -8.65
CA THR A 39 6.30 13.60 -9.49
C THR A 39 5.29 12.82 -8.66
N TYR A 40 4.10 12.68 -9.24
CA TYR A 40 3.08 11.73 -8.77
C TYR A 40 3.15 10.49 -9.69
N TRP A 41 3.66 9.39 -9.14
CA TRP A 41 3.83 8.16 -9.91
C TRP A 41 2.49 7.40 -10.04
N THR A 42 2.34 6.69 -11.15
CA THR A 42 1.15 5.87 -11.44
C THR A 42 1.50 4.40 -11.65
N GLY A 43 2.78 4.08 -11.76
CA GLY A 43 3.27 2.72 -11.97
C GLY A 43 4.48 2.41 -11.09
N GLY A 44 4.50 1.19 -10.52
CA GLY A 44 5.58 0.76 -9.62
C GLY A 44 6.96 0.81 -10.27
N ASP A 45 7.10 0.43 -11.53
CA ASP A 45 8.39 0.44 -12.22
C ASP A 45 8.96 1.87 -12.37
N GLN A 46 8.11 2.86 -12.64
CA GLN A 46 8.51 4.27 -12.66
C GLN A 46 9.05 4.70 -11.29
N LEU A 47 8.34 4.37 -10.21
CA LEU A 47 8.75 4.68 -8.85
C LEU A 47 10.11 4.05 -8.53
N LEU A 48 10.26 2.74 -8.80
CA LEU A 48 11.50 2.03 -8.53
C LEU A 48 12.67 2.61 -9.33
N ALA A 49 12.46 3.03 -10.57
CA ALA A 49 13.49 3.69 -11.39
C ALA A 49 13.96 5.01 -10.76
N LEU A 50 13.03 5.87 -10.31
CA LEU A 50 13.36 7.15 -9.67
C LEU A 50 14.17 6.99 -8.37
N LEU A 51 13.83 5.99 -7.57
CA LEU A 51 14.56 5.67 -6.33
C LEU A 51 15.94 5.06 -6.65
N ARG A 52 16.01 4.15 -7.63
CA ARG A 52 17.27 3.48 -8.04
C ARG A 52 18.28 4.46 -8.60
N THR A 53 17.84 5.44 -9.39
CA THR A 53 18.72 6.48 -9.94
C THR A 53 19.08 7.58 -8.95
N GLY A 54 18.41 7.62 -7.79
CA GLY A 54 18.58 8.68 -6.79
C GLY A 54 17.99 10.03 -7.17
N GLU A 55 17.14 10.07 -8.22
CA GLU A 55 16.40 11.30 -8.58
C GLU A 55 15.44 11.73 -7.48
N VAL A 56 14.92 10.77 -6.71
CA VAL A 56 14.15 11.03 -5.49
C VAL A 56 14.83 10.37 -4.29
N LYS A 57 14.73 11.01 -3.14
CA LYS A 57 15.34 10.53 -1.89
C LYS A 57 14.35 9.79 -0.99
N ALA A 58 13.08 10.03 -1.17
CA ALA A 58 11.99 9.36 -0.46
C ALA A 58 10.75 9.31 -1.34
N ALA A 59 9.94 8.29 -1.16
CA ALA A 59 8.67 8.13 -1.88
C ALA A 59 7.69 7.31 -1.04
N MET A 60 6.39 7.51 -1.25
CA MET A 60 5.42 6.50 -0.88
C MET A 60 5.58 5.32 -1.82
N ALA A 61 5.71 4.13 -1.28
CA ALA A 61 5.97 2.92 -2.06
C ALA A 61 5.22 1.73 -1.48
N TRP A 62 4.98 0.73 -2.29
CA TRP A 62 4.60 -0.59 -1.82
C TRP A 62 5.81 -1.28 -1.21
N ASP A 63 5.57 -2.05 -0.17
CA ASP A 63 6.57 -2.81 0.59
C ASP A 63 7.44 -3.73 -0.29
N ALA A 64 6.81 -4.56 -1.12
CA ALA A 64 7.52 -5.47 -2.04
C ALA A 64 8.51 -4.74 -2.96
N GLY A 65 8.15 -3.55 -3.45
CA GLY A 65 9.04 -2.70 -4.25
C GLY A 65 10.21 -2.15 -3.44
N GLY A 66 9.95 -1.74 -2.20
CA GLY A 66 10.97 -1.26 -1.27
C GLY A 66 11.98 -2.35 -0.92
N TRP A 67 11.53 -3.56 -0.62
CA TRP A 67 12.42 -4.69 -0.32
C TRP A 67 13.24 -5.13 -1.54
N LYS A 68 12.64 -5.08 -2.73
CA LYS A 68 13.39 -5.35 -3.97
C LYS A 68 14.54 -4.37 -4.15
N LEU A 69 14.30 -3.08 -3.94
CA LEU A 69 15.34 -2.06 -4.02
C LEU A 69 16.40 -2.22 -2.92
N ASN A 70 15.99 -2.57 -1.70
CA ASN A 70 16.91 -2.83 -0.61
C ASN A 70 17.86 -4.01 -0.92
N ALA A 71 17.35 -5.06 -1.56
CA ALA A 71 18.17 -6.19 -1.99
C ALA A 71 19.18 -5.79 -3.09
N GLU A 72 18.87 -4.81 -3.93
CA GLU A 72 19.76 -4.26 -4.94
C GLU A 72 20.78 -3.25 -4.35
N ASN A 73 20.32 -2.44 -3.40
CA ASN A 73 21.09 -1.38 -2.73
C ASN A 73 20.66 -1.24 -1.25
N PRO A 74 21.51 -1.67 -0.30
CA PRO A 74 21.18 -1.62 1.14
C PRO A 74 20.95 -0.21 1.71
N ASP A 75 21.37 0.84 1.00
CA ASP A 75 21.12 2.24 1.40
C ASP A 75 19.64 2.65 1.19
N ILE A 76 18.91 1.91 0.37
CA ILE A 76 17.47 2.13 0.15
C ILE A 76 16.70 1.24 1.12
N ARG A 77 15.88 1.84 1.99
CA ARG A 77 15.12 1.10 3.00
C ARG A 77 13.63 1.37 2.86
N PHE A 78 12.84 0.33 3.02
CA PHE A 78 11.40 0.46 3.26
C PHE A 78 11.18 0.60 4.77
N VAL A 79 10.37 1.57 5.15
CA VAL A 79 10.02 1.83 6.55
C VAL A 79 8.53 2.08 6.69
N ALA A 80 7.90 1.49 7.70
CA ALA A 80 6.56 1.84 8.10
C ALA A 80 6.60 3.21 8.80
N PRO A 81 5.80 4.22 8.38
CA PRO A 81 5.81 5.53 9.02
C PRO A 81 5.18 5.46 10.42
N GLU A 82 5.67 6.30 11.35
CA GLU A 82 5.12 6.41 12.72
C GLU A 82 3.62 6.78 12.73
N SER A 83 3.15 7.50 11.71
CA SER A 83 1.72 7.82 11.52
C SER A 83 0.86 6.63 11.11
N GLY A 84 1.47 5.47 10.86
CA GLY A 84 0.83 4.22 10.42
C GLY A 84 1.00 3.98 8.92
N ALA A 85 1.37 2.75 8.57
CA ALA A 85 1.34 2.28 7.20
C ALA A 85 -0.11 2.05 6.75
N LEU A 86 -0.40 2.28 5.48
CA LEU A 86 -1.70 1.93 4.90
C LEU A 86 -1.71 0.45 4.54
N GLY A 87 -2.73 -0.28 4.97
CA GLY A 87 -2.86 -1.71 4.74
C GLY A 87 -4.12 -2.07 3.98
N TRP A 88 -4.02 -3.08 3.13
CA TRP A 88 -5.15 -3.72 2.45
C TRP A 88 -4.89 -5.21 2.26
N ILE A 89 -5.92 -5.93 1.90
CA ILE A 89 -5.84 -7.37 1.62
C ILE A 89 -6.39 -7.60 0.22
N ASP A 90 -5.57 -8.16 -0.67
CA ASP A 90 -6.01 -8.64 -1.96
C ASP A 90 -6.74 -9.98 -1.80
N THR A 91 -7.86 -10.13 -2.49
CA THR A 91 -8.72 -11.31 -2.39
C THR A 91 -9.05 -11.89 -3.75
N PHE A 92 -9.35 -13.19 -3.78
CA PHE A 92 -9.95 -13.81 -4.96
C PHE A 92 -11.46 -13.67 -4.91
N ALA A 93 -12.06 -13.28 -6.03
CA ALA A 93 -13.50 -13.20 -6.18
C ALA A 93 -13.97 -14.03 -7.36
N ILE A 94 -15.04 -14.81 -7.15
CA ILE A 94 -15.69 -15.58 -8.21
C ILE A 94 -16.91 -14.78 -8.67
N PRO A 95 -17.01 -14.38 -9.96
CA PRO A 95 -18.17 -13.65 -10.47
C PRO A 95 -19.46 -14.46 -10.30
N ARG A 96 -20.56 -13.78 -9.97
CA ARG A 96 -21.86 -14.41 -9.65
C ARG A 96 -22.41 -15.35 -10.74
N ARG A 97 -22.02 -15.14 -12.00
CA ARG A 97 -22.46 -15.93 -13.15
C ARG A 97 -21.33 -16.76 -13.75
N SER A 98 -20.35 -17.15 -12.95
CA SER A 98 -19.29 -18.02 -13.42
C SER A 98 -19.85 -19.42 -13.74
N GLU A 99 -19.54 -19.90 -14.91
CA GLU A 99 -19.87 -21.28 -15.31
C GLU A 99 -18.80 -22.28 -14.85
N ASN A 100 -17.70 -21.80 -14.24
CA ASN A 100 -16.53 -22.57 -13.84
C ASN A 100 -16.22 -22.48 -12.35
N GLU A 101 -17.23 -22.36 -11.48
CA GLU A 101 -17.05 -22.18 -10.04
C GLU A 101 -16.22 -23.30 -9.42
N GLU A 102 -16.47 -24.56 -9.77
CA GLU A 102 -15.71 -25.69 -9.23
C GLU A 102 -14.22 -25.62 -9.58
N ALA A 103 -13.90 -25.23 -10.81
CA ALA A 103 -12.52 -25.05 -11.23
C ALA A 103 -11.87 -23.86 -10.50
N ALA A 104 -12.60 -22.77 -10.30
CA ALA A 104 -12.13 -21.61 -9.55
C ALA A 104 -11.81 -21.97 -8.09
N TYR A 105 -12.68 -22.71 -7.40
CA TYR A 105 -12.41 -23.19 -6.04
C TYR A 105 -11.21 -24.13 -5.98
N LYS A 106 -11.06 -25.04 -6.93
CA LYS A 106 -9.88 -25.92 -6.99
C LYS A 106 -8.60 -25.12 -7.14
N TRP A 107 -8.61 -24.09 -7.99
CA TRP A 107 -7.46 -23.20 -8.18
C TRP A 107 -7.15 -22.38 -6.93
N ILE A 108 -8.16 -21.73 -6.31
CA ILE A 108 -8.00 -20.97 -5.09
C ILE A 108 -7.44 -21.86 -3.97
N ASN A 109 -8.03 -23.05 -3.77
CA ASN A 109 -7.54 -23.99 -2.76
C ASN A 109 -6.09 -24.43 -3.03
N PHE A 110 -5.70 -24.59 -4.29
CA PHE A 110 -4.33 -24.93 -4.65
C PHE A 110 -3.36 -23.80 -4.32
N VAL A 111 -3.65 -22.55 -4.75
CA VAL A 111 -2.74 -21.41 -4.52
C VAL A 111 -2.68 -20.98 -3.05
N MET A 112 -3.68 -21.31 -2.25
CA MET A 112 -3.72 -21.06 -0.81
C MET A 112 -3.05 -22.15 0.04
N GLN A 113 -2.54 -23.24 -0.57
CA GLN A 113 -1.70 -24.19 0.17
C GLN A 113 -0.44 -23.48 0.68
N PRO A 114 0.00 -23.70 1.93
CA PRO A 114 1.10 -22.93 2.55
C PRO A 114 2.37 -22.86 1.71
N GLU A 115 2.84 -23.99 1.20
CA GLU A 115 4.02 -24.04 0.35
C GLU A 115 3.84 -23.29 -0.98
N ILE A 116 2.68 -23.44 -1.63
CA ILE A 116 2.38 -22.78 -2.91
C ILE A 116 2.25 -21.26 -2.70
N ALA A 117 1.52 -20.85 -1.67
CA ALA A 117 1.38 -19.46 -1.29
C ALA A 117 2.73 -18.80 -0.97
N ALA A 118 3.61 -19.48 -0.25
CA ALA A 118 4.98 -19.03 0.01
C ALA A 118 5.82 -18.92 -1.27
N ARG A 119 5.65 -19.82 -2.25
CA ARG A 119 6.33 -19.69 -3.55
C ARG A 119 5.90 -18.43 -4.30
N ILE A 120 4.61 -18.06 -4.21
CA ILE A 120 4.10 -16.80 -4.77
C ILE A 120 4.73 -15.62 -4.03
N THR A 121 4.74 -15.62 -2.70
CA THR A 121 5.42 -14.60 -1.89
C THR A 121 6.90 -14.46 -2.26
N ASN A 122 7.62 -15.56 -2.36
CA ASN A 122 9.04 -15.57 -2.71
C ASN A 122 9.34 -15.03 -4.13
N ALA A 123 8.36 -15.08 -5.03
CA ALA A 123 8.49 -14.59 -6.39
C ALA A 123 8.06 -13.11 -6.54
N SER A 124 7.01 -12.70 -5.83
CA SER A 124 6.42 -11.36 -5.97
C SER A 124 6.89 -10.37 -4.90
N GLY A 125 7.32 -10.84 -3.73
CA GLY A 125 7.54 -10.02 -2.54
C GLY A 125 6.27 -9.71 -1.74
N ASN A 126 5.08 -10.02 -2.28
CA ASN A 126 3.82 -9.78 -1.56
C ASN A 126 3.54 -10.92 -0.58
N PHE A 127 3.35 -10.59 0.69
CA PHE A 127 3.06 -11.59 1.71
C PHE A 127 1.64 -12.14 1.58
N THR A 128 1.52 -13.44 1.85
CA THR A 128 0.24 -14.16 1.82
C THR A 128 -0.39 -14.23 3.21
N ALA A 129 -1.72 -14.24 3.26
CA ALA A 129 -2.49 -14.53 4.49
C ALA A 129 -2.70 -16.03 4.71
N SER A 130 -2.12 -16.92 3.89
CA SER A 130 -2.24 -18.36 4.06
C SER A 130 -1.49 -18.82 5.30
N LYS A 131 -2.20 -19.41 6.25
CA LYS A 131 -1.66 -19.87 7.53
C LYS A 131 -0.56 -20.93 7.33
N GLY A 132 0.60 -20.74 7.95
CA GLY A 132 1.75 -21.65 7.86
C GLY A 132 2.64 -21.43 6.61
N ALA A 133 2.29 -20.49 5.73
CA ALA A 133 3.13 -20.18 4.58
C ALA A 133 4.46 -19.52 4.98
N ASP A 134 4.50 -18.84 6.12
CA ASP A 134 5.70 -18.19 6.66
C ASP A 134 6.87 -19.16 6.91
N GLU A 135 6.59 -20.43 7.13
CA GLU A 135 7.62 -21.47 7.28
C GLU A 135 8.40 -21.72 5.99
N PHE A 136 7.78 -21.48 4.82
CA PHE A 136 8.33 -21.70 3.48
C PHE A 136 8.80 -20.41 2.79
N VAL A 137 8.58 -19.24 3.38
CA VAL A 137 9.10 -17.97 2.88
C VAL A 137 10.61 -17.90 3.11
N LYS A 138 11.35 -17.40 2.14
CA LYS A 138 12.81 -17.22 2.22
C LYS A 138 13.18 -16.35 3.42
N ALA A 139 14.31 -16.68 4.06
CA ALA A 139 14.75 -16.02 5.29
C ALA A 139 15.00 -14.52 5.08
N ASP A 140 15.68 -14.15 3.99
CA ASP A 140 15.96 -12.76 3.63
C ASP A 140 14.70 -11.90 3.50
N LEU A 141 13.64 -12.44 2.89
CA LEU A 141 12.36 -11.73 2.75
C LEU A 141 11.61 -11.64 4.09
N ARG A 142 11.65 -12.69 4.92
CA ARG A 142 11.08 -12.64 6.28
C ARG A 142 11.79 -11.62 7.16
N ASP A 143 13.10 -11.53 7.05
CA ASP A 143 13.90 -10.61 7.84
C ASP A 143 13.65 -9.16 7.38
N ALA A 144 13.58 -8.90 6.07
CA ALA A 144 13.18 -7.59 5.52
C ALA A 144 11.78 -7.15 6.01
N TYR A 145 10.82 -8.08 6.08
CA TYR A 145 9.51 -7.80 6.66
C TYR A 145 9.60 -7.41 8.13
N ARG A 146 10.31 -8.20 8.94
CA ARG A 146 10.46 -7.94 10.39
C ARG A 146 11.21 -6.66 10.71
N GLU A 147 12.19 -6.30 9.89
CA GLU A 147 12.91 -5.03 10.01
C GLU A 147 12.04 -3.81 9.68
N SER A 148 11.10 -3.97 8.73
CA SER A 148 10.20 -2.91 8.30
C SER A 148 8.97 -2.76 9.18
N PHE A 149 8.50 -3.86 9.78
CA PHE A 149 7.28 -3.94 10.57
C PHE A 149 7.56 -4.65 11.90
N ASP A 150 7.94 -3.88 12.91
CA ASP A 150 7.94 -4.34 14.29
C ASP A 150 6.49 -4.45 14.83
N GLU A 151 6.33 -4.94 16.04
CA GLU A 151 5.01 -5.12 16.65
C GLU A 151 4.22 -3.80 16.75
N ALA A 152 4.89 -2.70 17.04
CA ALA A 152 4.27 -1.38 17.11
C ALA A 152 3.78 -0.91 15.73
N ALA A 153 4.58 -1.09 14.69
CA ALA A 153 4.21 -0.76 13.32
C ALA A 153 3.04 -1.62 12.82
N ILE A 154 3.03 -2.93 13.12
CA ILE A 154 1.93 -3.84 12.78
C ILE A 154 0.63 -3.39 13.46
N ASN A 155 0.67 -3.09 14.76
CA ASN A 155 -0.49 -2.65 15.53
C ASN A 155 -1.00 -1.26 15.09
N ASN A 156 -0.16 -0.47 14.41
CA ASN A 156 -0.50 0.86 13.90
C ASN A 156 -0.86 0.87 12.39
N ILE A 157 -0.99 -0.29 11.76
CA ILE A 157 -1.46 -0.34 10.36
C ILE A 157 -2.87 0.25 10.27
N LYS A 158 -3.05 1.18 9.34
CA LYS A 158 -4.32 1.81 9.01
C LYS A 158 -4.97 1.01 7.87
N TRP A 159 -5.82 0.06 8.25
CA TRP A 159 -6.52 -0.79 7.29
C TRP A 159 -7.60 0.00 6.57
N TYR A 160 -7.60 -0.07 5.23
CA TYR A 160 -8.65 0.55 4.42
C TYR A 160 -10.02 -0.05 4.72
N PRO A 161 -10.97 0.73 5.24
CA PRO A 161 -12.36 0.30 5.29
C PRO A 161 -13.00 0.36 3.88
N PRO A 162 -14.19 -0.22 3.69
CA PRO A 162 -14.92 -0.04 2.46
C PRO A 162 -15.16 1.45 2.19
N VAL A 163 -14.73 1.92 1.02
CA VAL A 163 -14.86 3.33 0.63
C VAL A 163 -16.32 3.65 0.29
N PRO A 164 -16.96 4.63 0.95
CA PRO A 164 -18.31 5.06 0.60
C PRO A 164 -18.39 5.62 -0.82
N PRO A 165 -19.47 5.37 -1.56
CA PRO A 165 -19.63 5.86 -2.91
C PRO A 165 -19.45 7.39 -3.02
N GLY A 166 -18.62 7.82 -3.96
CA GLY A 166 -18.39 9.24 -4.27
C GLY A 166 -17.20 9.87 -3.55
N LEU A 167 -16.62 9.24 -2.51
CA LEU A 167 -15.43 9.76 -1.84
C LEU A 167 -14.21 9.68 -2.77
N GLU A 168 -14.07 8.61 -3.54
CA GLU A 168 -13.01 8.46 -4.54
C GLU A 168 -13.02 9.58 -5.59
N THR A 169 -14.20 10.07 -5.96
CA THR A 169 -14.34 11.21 -6.88
C THR A 169 -13.83 12.49 -6.23
N MET A 170 -14.15 12.71 -4.97
CA MET A 170 -13.67 13.87 -4.20
C MET A 170 -12.14 13.84 -4.05
N GLU A 171 -11.57 12.69 -3.68
CA GLU A 171 -10.13 12.50 -3.58
C GLU A 171 -9.41 12.79 -4.90
N GLY A 172 -9.97 12.31 -6.01
CA GLY A 172 -9.46 12.62 -7.36
C GLY A 172 -9.46 14.11 -7.64
N GLN A 173 -10.55 14.83 -7.32
CA GLN A 173 -10.63 16.28 -7.49
C GLN A 173 -9.62 17.04 -6.63
N VAL A 174 -9.38 16.60 -5.38
CA VAL A 174 -8.33 17.18 -4.51
C VAL A 174 -6.97 16.99 -5.16
N LEU A 175 -6.66 15.79 -5.64
CA LEU A 175 -5.39 15.52 -6.30
C LEU A 175 -5.20 16.36 -7.56
N ASP A 176 -6.25 16.52 -8.38
CA ASP A 176 -6.22 17.36 -9.58
C ASP A 176 -5.90 18.84 -9.23
N ARG A 177 -6.53 19.38 -8.17
CA ARG A 177 -6.24 20.75 -7.73
C ARG A 177 -4.82 20.90 -7.18
N VAL A 178 -4.33 19.93 -6.41
CA VAL A 178 -2.93 19.90 -5.94
C VAL A 178 -1.96 19.87 -7.12
N GLN A 179 -2.23 19.07 -8.14
CA GLN A 179 -1.38 18.99 -9.32
C GLN A 179 -1.44 20.27 -10.18
N ALA A 180 -2.58 20.95 -10.24
CA ALA A 180 -2.77 22.18 -10.98
C ALA A 180 -2.27 23.45 -10.25
N ALA A 181 -2.11 23.41 -8.93
CA ALA A 181 -1.62 24.56 -8.15
C ALA A 181 -0.22 25.00 -8.61
N ASN A 182 0.05 26.31 -8.62
CA ASN A 182 1.33 26.89 -9.05
C ASN A 182 2.32 26.99 -7.88
#